data_5662881ac9729d686883bde9a0e4e245
#
_entry.id   5662881ac9729d686883bde9a0e4e245
#
_cell.length_a   1.000
_cell.length_b   1.000
_cell.length_c   1.000
_cell.angle_alpha   90.00
_cell.angle_beta   90.00
_cell.angle_gamma   90.00
#
_symmetry.space_group_name_H-M   'P 1'
#
loop_
_entity.id
_entity.type
_entity.pdbx_description
1 polymer ?
#
loop_
_entity_poly.entity_id
_entity_poly.type
_entity_poly.pdbx_seq_one_letter_code
_entity_poly.pdbx_strand_id
1 'polypeptide(L)'
;AYKTSVQELSERKTALWNEYLKVYHVPALDGIFNTEKGMKIVRELNRVKARLNEATGEFIKVHNNSVVSLLLANNLLNSTRSEMTVEEIDGLMNGFTPALQNASMMGDVKKTAERMRCVARGGTYHDIVLKNLKGENVPLSEYMKPGAYNMLEFWASWCSPCRGEIPHLRHLYEVCGKDFNMISVSI
;
A
#
# COMPACT_ATOMS: atom_id res chain seq x y z
N ALA A 1 -18.61 3.45 -19.23
CA ALA A 1 -17.57 2.56 -19.77
C ALA A 1 -16.68 1.99 -18.64
N TYR A 2 -15.72 2.76 -18.06
CA TYR A 2 -14.78 2.24 -17.03
C TYR A 2 -15.50 1.59 -15.83
N LYS A 3 -16.44 2.32 -15.20
CA LYS A 3 -17.16 1.81 -14.02
C LYS A 3 -17.84 0.46 -14.29
N THR A 4 -18.40 0.29 -15.47
CA THR A 4 -19.07 -0.96 -15.88
C THR A 4 -18.06 -2.08 -16.06
N SER A 5 -16.89 -1.81 -16.65
CA SER A 5 -15.86 -2.83 -16.90
C SER A 5 -15.19 -3.39 -15.64
N VAL A 6 -15.21 -2.62 -14.53
CA VAL A 6 -14.57 -3.02 -13.25
C VAL A 6 -15.58 -3.29 -12.12
N GLN A 7 -16.88 -3.20 -12.40
CA GLN A 7 -17.93 -3.29 -11.38
C GLN A 7 -17.88 -4.60 -10.60
N GLU A 8 -17.87 -5.72 -11.29
CA GLU A 8 -17.84 -7.05 -10.68
C GLU A 8 -16.61 -7.25 -9.77
N LEU A 9 -15.43 -6.80 -10.25
CA LEU A 9 -14.19 -6.86 -9.45
C LEU A 9 -14.27 -5.96 -8.22
N SER A 10 -14.89 -4.79 -8.34
CA SER A 10 -15.07 -3.85 -7.22
C SER A 10 -16.02 -4.41 -6.16
N GLU A 11 -17.12 -5.03 -6.59
CA GLU A 11 -18.08 -5.70 -5.71
C GLU A 11 -17.42 -6.90 -5.00
N ARG A 12 -16.68 -7.73 -5.74
CA ARG A 12 -15.94 -8.86 -5.18
C ARG A 12 -14.89 -8.41 -4.16
N LYS A 13 -14.13 -7.35 -4.46
CA LYS A 13 -13.18 -6.75 -3.53
C LYS A 13 -13.85 -6.33 -2.21
N THR A 14 -15.00 -5.66 -2.31
CA THR A 14 -15.75 -5.20 -1.14
C THR A 14 -16.26 -6.37 -0.31
N ALA A 15 -16.81 -7.40 -0.96
CA ALA A 15 -17.28 -8.60 -0.28
C ALA A 15 -16.15 -9.32 0.48
N LEU A 16 -14.99 -9.50 -0.16
CA LEU A 16 -13.81 -10.12 0.47
C LEU A 16 -13.27 -9.30 1.64
N TRP A 17 -13.27 -7.98 1.53
CA TRP A 17 -12.85 -7.11 2.63
C TRP A 17 -13.78 -7.25 3.84
N ASN A 18 -15.09 -7.25 3.63
CA ASN A 18 -16.06 -7.45 4.70
C ASN A 18 -15.95 -8.83 5.34
N GLU A 19 -15.68 -9.86 4.53
CA GLU A 19 -15.41 -11.21 5.02
C GLU A 19 -14.14 -11.25 5.88
N TYR A 20 -13.04 -10.61 5.45
CA TYR A 20 -11.81 -10.50 6.22
C TYR A 20 -12.03 -9.83 7.58
N LEU A 21 -12.74 -8.70 7.59
CA LEU A 21 -13.07 -8.01 8.83
C LEU A 21 -13.81 -8.93 9.81
N LYS A 22 -14.81 -9.66 9.33
CA LYS A 22 -15.64 -10.56 10.16
C LYS A 22 -14.89 -11.80 10.63
N VAL A 23 -14.07 -12.41 9.78
CA VAL A 23 -13.46 -13.72 10.05
C VAL A 23 -12.14 -13.60 10.79
N TYR A 24 -11.37 -12.54 10.55
CA TYR A 24 -10.03 -12.38 11.11
C TYR A 24 -9.88 -11.10 11.92
N HIS A 25 -10.09 -9.93 11.33
CA HIS A 25 -9.72 -8.66 11.96
C HIS A 25 -10.44 -8.42 13.29
N VAL A 26 -11.78 -8.51 13.31
CA VAL A 26 -12.58 -8.26 14.51
C VAL A 26 -12.29 -9.32 15.61
N PRO A 27 -12.29 -10.63 15.31
CA PRO A 27 -11.93 -11.63 16.33
C PRO A 27 -10.50 -11.47 16.89
N ALA A 28 -9.55 -11.04 16.07
CA ALA A 28 -8.18 -10.83 16.49
C ALA A 28 -8.02 -9.67 17.50
N LEU A 29 -8.92 -8.70 17.52
CA LEU A 29 -8.97 -7.67 18.57
C LEU A 29 -9.23 -8.27 19.95
N ASP A 30 -9.94 -9.41 20.01
CA ASP A 30 -10.23 -10.19 21.22
C ASP A 30 -9.21 -11.32 21.44
N GLY A 31 -8.09 -11.32 20.69
CA GLY A 31 -7.02 -12.32 20.81
C GLY A 31 -7.32 -13.64 20.09
N ILE A 32 -8.35 -13.71 19.25
CA ILE A 32 -8.74 -14.92 18.49
C ILE A 32 -8.17 -14.83 17.07
N PHE A 33 -7.07 -15.54 16.80
CA PHE A 33 -6.35 -15.48 15.54
C PHE A 33 -6.73 -16.63 14.59
N ASN A 34 -7.66 -16.38 13.66
CA ASN A 34 -8.03 -17.29 12.58
C ASN A 34 -7.06 -17.15 11.38
N THR A 35 -5.76 -17.28 11.61
CA THR A 35 -4.69 -16.91 10.65
C THR A 35 -4.84 -17.61 9.31
N GLU A 36 -5.09 -18.91 9.27
CA GLU A 36 -5.24 -19.67 8.02
C GLU A 36 -6.41 -19.15 7.17
N LYS A 37 -7.57 -18.96 7.80
CA LYS A 37 -8.76 -18.41 7.10
C LYS A 37 -8.53 -16.97 6.65
N GLY A 38 -7.97 -16.14 7.53
CA GLY A 38 -7.61 -14.75 7.22
C GLY A 38 -6.66 -14.66 6.02
N MET A 39 -5.59 -15.45 6.01
CA MET A 39 -4.62 -15.51 4.91
C MET A 39 -5.23 -15.98 3.59
N LYS A 40 -6.17 -16.92 3.62
CA LYS A 40 -6.89 -17.36 2.41
C LYS A 40 -7.68 -16.22 1.79
N ILE A 41 -8.42 -15.47 2.62
CA ILE A 41 -9.20 -14.29 2.16
C ILE A 41 -8.27 -13.20 1.63
N VAL A 42 -7.16 -12.90 2.31
CA VAL A 42 -6.17 -11.89 1.88
C VAL A 42 -5.54 -12.26 0.54
N ARG A 43 -5.18 -13.53 0.31
CA ARG A 43 -4.65 -13.98 -0.99
C ARG A 43 -5.65 -13.75 -2.12
N GLU A 44 -6.91 -14.07 -1.91
CA GLU A 44 -7.97 -13.84 -2.90
C GLU A 44 -8.21 -12.33 -3.10
N LEU A 45 -8.25 -11.55 -2.03
CA LEU A 45 -8.38 -10.11 -2.08
C LEU A 45 -7.24 -9.47 -2.90
N ASN A 46 -6.01 -9.92 -2.71
CA ASN A 46 -4.85 -9.43 -3.46
C ASN A 46 -4.94 -9.79 -4.95
N ARG A 47 -5.41 -11.00 -5.30
CA ARG A 47 -5.68 -11.38 -6.71
C ARG A 47 -6.72 -10.47 -7.35
N VAL A 48 -7.82 -10.20 -6.66
CA VAL A 48 -8.88 -9.31 -7.17
C VAL A 48 -8.35 -7.87 -7.33
N LYS A 49 -7.55 -7.39 -6.39
CA LYS A 49 -6.91 -6.06 -6.49
C LYS A 49 -5.96 -5.98 -7.68
N ALA A 50 -5.11 -6.98 -7.88
CA ALA A 50 -4.19 -7.03 -9.01
C ALA A 50 -4.94 -6.95 -10.34
N ARG A 51 -6.01 -7.74 -10.52
CA ARG A 51 -6.86 -7.69 -11.71
C ARG A 51 -7.55 -6.33 -11.88
N LEU A 52 -7.98 -5.70 -10.80
CA LEU A 52 -8.60 -4.38 -10.84
C LEU A 52 -7.58 -3.31 -11.27
N ASN A 53 -6.35 -3.37 -10.76
CA ASN A 53 -5.26 -2.48 -11.13
C ASN A 53 -4.86 -2.66 -12.60
N GLU A 54 -4.76 -3.91 -13.06
CA GLU A 54 -4.49 -4.24 -14.46
C GLU A 54 -5.58 -3.69 -15.40
N ALA A 55 -6.85 -3.95 -15.10
CA ALA A 55 -7.98 -3.42 -15.89
C ALA A 55 -8.00 -1.89 -15.90
N THR A 56 -7.63 -1.25 -14.78
CA THR A 56 -7.51 0.22 -14.68
C THR A 56 -6.36 0.72 -15.56
N GLY A 57 -5.20 0.08 -15.50
CA GLY A 57 -4.03 0.41 -16.31
C GLY A 57 -4.31 0.27 -17.81
N GLU A 58 -4.96 -0.82 -18.22
CA GLU A 58 -5.35 -1.01 -19.63
C GLU A 58 -6.36 0.06 -20.09
N PHE A 59 -7.34 0.40 -19.25
CA PHE A 59 -8.25 1.50 -19.58
C PHE A 59 -7.50 2.82 -19.78
N ILE A 60 -6.55 3.14 -18.90
CA ILE A 60 -5.74 4.36 -19.00
C ILE A 60 -4.92 4.36 -20.30
N LYS A 61 -4.31 3.24 -20.68
CA LYS A 61 -3.54 3.12 -21.93
C LYS A 61 -4.40 3.40 -23.15
N VAL A 62 -5.59 2.81 -23.21
CA VAL A 62 -6.54 2.97 -24.34
C VAL A 62 -7.09 4.40 -24.41
N HIS A 63 -7.26 5.06 -23.27
CA HIS A 63 -7.85 6.39 -23.15
C HIS A 63 -6.83 7.43 -22.65
N ASN A 64 -5.59 7.34 -23.11
CA ASN A 64 -4.46 8.13 -22.63
C ASN A 64 -4.52 9.64 -22.98
N ASN A 65 -5.55 10.06 -23.68
CA ASN A 65 -5.88 11.46 -24.02
C ASN A 65 -7.05 12.01 -23.18
N SER A 66 -7.55 11.25 -22.21
CA SER A 66 -8.70 11.61 -21.39
C SER A 66 -8.29 12.12 -19.99
N VAL A 67 -8.89 13.21 -19.53
CA VAL A 67 -8.76 13.70 -18.14
C VAL A 67 -9.21 12.64 -17.13
N VAL A 68 -10.19 11.81 -17.48
CA VAL A 68 -10.62 10.69 -16.63
C VAL A 68 -9.45 9.71 -16.38
N SER A 69 -8.61 9.48 -17.37
CA SER A 69 -7.42 8.63 -17.22
C SER A 69 -6.37 9.24 -16.27
N LEU A 70 -6.24 10.58 -16.22
CA LEU A 70 -5.41 11.24 -15.20
C LEU A 70 -5.96 11.04 -13.79
N LEU A 71 -7.29 11.15 -13.60
CA LEU A 71 -7.92 10.88 -12.31
C LEU A 71 -7.71 9.42 -11.88
N LEU A 72 -7.89 8.48 -12.81
CA LEU A 72 -7.68 7.05 -12.54
C LEU A 72 -6.22 6.74 -12.21
N ALA A 73 -5.27 7.36 -12.93
CA ALA A 73 -3.84 7.21 -12.65
C ALA A 73 -3.49 7.76 -11.25
N ASN A 74 -3.99 8.94 -10.90
CA ASN A 74 -3.78 9.49 -9.56
C ASN A 74 -4.37 8.61 -8.47
N ASN A 75 -5.55 8.04 -8.68
CA ASN A 75 -6.17 7.11 -7.73
C ASN A 75 -5.38 5.79 -7.64
N LEU A 76 -4.90 5.26 -8.75
CA LEU A 76 -4.08 4.06 -8.80
C LEU A 76 -2.77 4.25 -8.03
N LEU A 77 -2.09 5.38 -8.26
CA LEU A 77 -0.86 5.75 -7.57
C LEU A 77 -1.07 6.01 -6.07
N ASN A 78 -2.16 6.68 -5.68
CA ASN A 78 -2.48 6.96 -4.28
C ASN A 78 -3.03 5.73 -3.53
N SER A 79 -3.35 4.65 -4.22
CA SER A 79 -3.75 3.43 -3.55
C SER A 79 -2.59 2.99 -2.64
N THR A 80 -2.75 3.07 -1.33
CA THR A 80 -1.75 2.66 -0.31
C THR A 80 -1.31 1.20 -0.44
N ARG A 81 -1.91 0.48 -1.38
CA ARG A 81 -1.67 -0.92 -1.68
C ARG A 81 -1.33 -1.16 -3.15
N SER A 82 -0.88 -0.11 -3.85
CA SER A 82 -0.29 -0.27 -5.17
C SER A 82 1.03 -1.01 -5.02
N GLU A 83 1.11 -2.20 -5.59
CA GLU A 83 2.35 -2.99 -5.64
C GLU A 83 3.16 -2.66 -6.91
N MET A 84 2.94 -1.48 -7.49
CA MET A 84 3.62 -1.05 -8.70
C MET A 84 5.13 -0.96 -8.48
N THR A 85 5.87 -1.37 -9.49
CA THR A 85 7.32 -1.12 -9.56
C THR A 85 7.59 0.30 -10.06
N VAL A 86 8.84 0.75 -9.95
CA VAL A 86 9.27 2.04 -10.50
C VAL A 86 9.02 2.09 -12.00
N GLU A 87 9.33 1.01 -12.73
CA GLU A 87 9.15 0.89 -14.18
C GLU A 87 7.67 0.99 -14.58
N GLU A 88 6.77 0.39 -13.80
CA GLU A 88 5.32 0.48 -14.04
C GLU A 88 4.79 1.89 -13.81
N ILE A 89 5.30 2.59 -12.78
CA ILE A 89 4.96 4.01 -12.52
C ILE A 89 5.44 4.88 -13.69
N ASP A 90 6.67 4.67 -14.15
CA ASP A 90 7.25 5.43 -15.25
C ASP A 90 6.51 5.15 -16.58
N GLY A 91 6.19 3.90 -16.85
CA GLY A 91 5.39 3.51 -18.02
C GLY A 91 4.00 4.16 -18.00
N LEU A 92 3.35 4.20 -16.85
CA LEU A 92 2.06 4.89 -16.67
C LEU A 92 2.18 6.38 -16.97
N MET A 93 3.20 7.05 -16.42
CA MET A 93 3.39 8.50 -16.56
C MET A 93 3.78 8.90 -17.97
N ASN A 94 4.60 8.10 -18.65
CA ASN A 94 5.05 8.36 -20.02
C ASN A 94 3.99 8.02 -21.08
N GLY A 95 2.96 7.24 -20.73
CA GLY A 95 1.91 6.82 -21.65
C GLY A 95 0.91 7.91 -22.04
N PHE A 96 0.84 9.02 -21.32
CA PHE A 96 -0.10 10.11 -21.62
C PHE A 96 0.32 10.96 -22.82
N THR A 97 -0.68 11.41 -23.59
CA THR A 97 -0.44 12.30 -24.74
C THR A 97 0.20 13.65 -24.34
N PRO A 98 0.94 14.32 -25.25
CA PRO A 98 1.55 15.62 -24.97
C PRO A 98 0.55 16.68 -24.47
N ALA A 99 -0.68 16.65 -24.95
CA ALA A 99 -1.74 17.55 -24.49
C ALA A 99 -2.05 17.38 -23.00
N LEU A 100 -2.13 16.13 -22.51
CA LEU A 100 -2.34 15.83 -21.09
C LEU A 100 -1.09 16.07 -20.25
N GLN A 101 0.11 15.86 -20.81
CA GLN A 101 1.37 16.15 -20.11
C GLN A 101 1.48 17.63 -19.69
N ASN A 102 0.81 18.53 -20.41
CA ASN A 102 0.76 19.98 -20.14
C ASN A 102 -0.51 20.40 -19.37
N ALA A 103 -1.41 19.47 -19.04
CA ALA A 103 -2.62 19.78 -18.27
C ALA A 103 -2.27 20.16 -16.83
N SER A 104 -3.01 21.10 -16.25
CA SER A 104 -2.79 21.55 -14.86
C SER A 104 -2.84 20.38 -13.84
N MET A 105 -3.77 19.47 -14.02
CA MET A 105 -3.91 18.27 -13.18
C MET A 105 -2.69 17.32 -13.24
N MET A 106 -1.93 17.33 -14.33
CA MET A 106 -0.74 16.49 -14.48
C MET A 106 0.32 16.79 -13.42
N GLY A 107 0.41 18.05 -12.96
CA GLY A 107 1.33 18.44 -11.90
C GLY A 107 1.10 17.66 -10.60
N ASP A 108 -0.15 17.45 -10.22
CA ASP A 108 -0.49 16.69 -9.01
C ASP A 108 -0.26 15.18 -9.20
N VAL A 109 -0.54 14.65 -10.39
CA VAL A 109 -0.24 13.25 -10.72
C VAL A 109 1.27 12.99 -10.69
N LYS A 110 2.09 13.91 -11.22
CA LYS A 110 3.57 13.82 -11.16
C LYS A 110 4.08 13.82 -9.72
N LYS A 111 3.60 14.73 -8.87
CA LYS A 111 3.96 14.74 -7.45
C LYS A 111 3.58 13.43 -6.74
N THR A 112 2.42 12.86 -7.07
CA THR A 112 2.00 11.57 -6.54
C THR A 112 2.91 10.45 -7.03
N ALA A 113 3.27 10.44 -8.32
CA ALA A 113 4.20 9.45 -8.88
C ALA A 113 5.59 9.53 -8.23
N GLU A 114 6.12 10.73 -7.99
CA GLU A 114 7.40 10.93 -7.29
C GLU A 114 7.38 10.32 -5.89
N ARG A 115 6.33 10.62 -5.11
CA ARG A 115 6.18 10.00 -3.77
C ARG A 115 6.08 8.48 -3.84
N MET A 116 5.37 7.95 -4.83
CA MET A 116 5.19 6.50 -4.97
C MET A 116 6.47 5.79 -5.38
N ARG A 117 7.33 6.40 -6.20
CA ARG A 117 8.65 5.84 -6.52
C ARG A 117 9.51 5.58 -5.29
N CYS A 118 9.42 6.44 -4.28
CA CYS A 118 10.18 6.27 -3.01
C CYS A 118 9.76 5.02 -2.23
N VAL A 119 8.53 4.54 -2.41
CA VAL A 119 7.96 3.38 -1.68
C VAL A 119 7.58 2.22 -2.61
N ALA A 120 7.92 2.34 -3.90
CA ALA A 120 7.64 1.31 -4.89
C ALA A 120 8.44 0.03 -4.61
N ARG A 121 7.88 -1.12 -5.00
CA ARG A 121 8.60 -2.38 -4.94
C ARG A 121 9.87 -2.32 -5.80
N GLY A 122 11.00 -2.73 -5.20
CA GLY A 122 12.33 -2.62 -5.82
C GLY A 122 12.94 -1.22 -5.71
N GLY A 123 12.26 -0.25 -5.10
CA GLY A 123 12.81 1.05 -4.76
C GLY A 123 13.83 0.98 -3.62
N THR A 124 14.69 1.99 -3.55
CA THR A 124 15.64 2.12 -2.44
C THR A 124 15.00 2.93 -1.32
N TYR A 125 15.04 2.42 -0.09
CA TYR A 125 14.55 3.17 1.05
C TYR A 125 15.44 4.40 1.32
N HIS A 126 14.82 5.47 1.79
CA HIS A 126 15.53 6.69 2.21
C HIS A 126 15.68 6.69 3.71
N ASP A 127 16.92 6.85 4.19
CA ASP A 127 17.18 6.97 5.61
C ASP A 127 16.61 8.28 6.15
N ILE A 128 15.99 8.22 7.31
CA ILE A 128 15.40 9.37 8.00
C ILE A 128 15.93 9.45 9.42
N VAL A 129 16.15 10.66 9.89
CA VAL A 129 16.57 10.89 11.28
C VAL A 129 15.35 11.15 12.15
N LEU A 130 15.19 10.34 13.18
CA LEU A 130 14.08 10.37 14.11
C LEU A 130 14.58 10.53 15.55
N LYS A 131 13.71 10.99 16.45
CA LYS A 131 14.01 10.99 17.89
C LYS A 131 13.73 9.60 18.47
N ASN A 132 14.71 9.07 19.19
CA ASN A 132 14.52 7.85 19.98
C ASN A 132 13.80 8.16 21.31
N LEU A 133 13.56 7.11 22.12
CA LEU A 133 12.88 7.25 23.42
C LEU A 133 13.66 8.09 24.46
N LYS A 134 14.95 8.35 24.21
CA LYS A 134 15.79 9.24 25.03
C LYS A 134 15.79 10.70 24.53
N GLY A 135 15.11 10.98 23.41
CA GLY A 135 15.08 12.29 22.77
C GLY A 135 16.29 12.58 21.87
N GLU A 136 17.16 11.62 21.63
CA GLU A 136 18.34 11.72 20.77
C GLU A 136 17.93 11.57 19.30
N ASN A 137 18.56 12.36 18.41
CA ASN A 137 18.37 12.24 16.98
C ASN A 137 19.20 11.05 16.46
N VAL A 138 18.52 10.05 15.92
CA VAL A 138 19.15 8.79 15.47
C VAL A 138 18.63 8.47 14.06
N PRO A 139 19.52 8.12 13.09
CA PRO A 139 19.08 7.65 11.79
C PRO A 139 18.39 6.30 11.93
N LEU A 140 17.34 6.10 11.13
CA LEU A 140 16.54 4.87 11.13
C LEU A 140 17.40 3.64 10.81
N SER A 141 18.44 3.82 9.99
CA SER A 141 19.39 2.76 9.63
C SER A 141 20.07 2.09 10.83
N GLU A 142 20.23 2.78 11.96
CA GLU A 142 20.81 2.19 13.18
C GLU A 142 19.91 1.10 13.79
N TYR A 143 18.61 1.13 13.50
CA TYR A 143 17.65 0.12 13.95
C TYR A 143 17.41 -0.98 12.93
N MET A 144 17.94 -0.81 11.69
CA MET A 144 17.81 -1.82 10.64
C MET A 144 18.73 -3.03 10.93
N LYS A 145 18.19 -4.22 10.74
CA LYS A 145 18.94 -5.46 10.86
C LYS A 145 19.34 -5.94 9.47
N PRO A 146 20.64 -5.89 9.12
CA PRO A 146 21.12 -6.38 7.84
C PRO A 146 20.79 -7.86 7.62
N GLY A 147 20.34 -8.22 6.41
CA GLY A 147 19.97 -9.59 6.06
C GLY A 147 18.63 -10.07 6.60
N ALA A 148 17.89 -9.23 7.35
CA ALA A 148 16.56 -9.53 7.83
C ALA A 148 15.49 -8.71 7.08
N TYR A 149 14.23 -9.17 7.14
CA TYR A 149 13.09 -8.36 6.77
C TYR A 149 12.87 -7.28 7.83
N ASN A 150 12.99 -6.01 7.44
CA ASN A 150 12.76 -4.88 8.33
C ASN A 150 11.37 -4.27 8.06
N MET A 151 10.49 -4.39 9.03
CA MET A 151 9.14 -3.81 8.96
C MET A 151 9.13 -2.49 9.71
N LEU A 152 8.70 -1.42 9.03
CA LEU A 152 8.41 -0.13 9.64
C LEU A 152 6.92 -0.02 9.91
N GLU A 153 6.56 0.21 11.16
CA GLU A 153 5.18 0.42 11.59
C GLU A 153 5.05 1.87 12.11
N PHE A 154 4.21 2.64 11.44
CA PHE A 154 3.90 4.02 11.84
C PHE A 154 2.59 4.05 12.61
N TRP A 155 2.63 4.57 13.83
CA TRP A 155 1.46 4.63 14.70
C TRP A 155 1.40 5.92 15.53
N ALA A 156 0.28 6.13 16.20
CA ALA A 156 0.15 7.17 17.21
C ALA A 156 -0.72 6.68 18.36
N SER A 157 -0.50 7.21 19.56
CA SER A 157 -1.26 6.84 20.76
C SER A 157 -2.77 7.15 20.64
N TRP A 158 -3.12 8.18 19.88
CA TRP A 158 -4.50 8.58 19.57
C TRP A 158 -5.13 7.85 18.38
N CYS A 159 -4.35 7.11 17.60
CA CYS A 159 -4.81 6.35 16.43
C CYS A 159 -5.47 5.04 16.87
N SER A 160 -6.78 5.02 16.97
CA SER A 160 -7.54 3.84 17.39
C SER A 160 -7.33 2.61 16.49
N PRO A 161 -7.37 2.73 15.14
CA PRO A 161 -7.03 1.60 14.26
C PRO A 161 -5.62 1.06 14.48
N CYS A 162 -4.61 1.94 14.66
CA CYS A 162 -3.23 1.53 14.91
C CYS A 162 -3.12 0.71 16.22
N ARG A 163 -3.80 1.15 17.27
CA ARG A 163 -3.84 0.43 18.55
C ARG A 163 -4.51 -0.95 18.41
N GLY A 164 -5.52 -1.04 17.54
CA GLY A 164 -6.19 -2.30 17.23
C GLY A 164 -5.28 -3.31 16.51
N GLU A 165 -4.24 -2.84 15.81
CA GLU A 165 -3.27 -3.73 15.14
C GLU A 165 -2.18 -4.27 16.09
N ILE A 166 -1.98 -3.68 17.28
CA ILE A 166 -0.92 -4.11 18.22
C ILE A 166 -0.95 -5.61 18.54
N PRO A 167 -2.12 -6.25 18.81
CA PRO A 167 -2.17 -7.70 19.04
C PRO A 167 -1.65 -8.50 17.83
N HIS A 168 -1.98 -8.08 16.61
CA HIS A 168 -1.52 -8.73 15.37
C HIS A 168 -0.01 -8.58 15.19
N LEU A 169 0.53 -7.39 15.47
CA LEU A 169 1.96 -7.11 15.37
C LEU A 169 2.76 -7.95 16.37
N ARG A 170 2.27 -8.10 17.61
CA ARG A 170 2.88 -8.96 18.62
C ARG A 170 2.91 -10.42 18.15
N HIS A 171 1.77 -10.92 17.69
CA HIS A 171 1.69 -12.28 17.17
C HIS A 171 2.63 -12.49 15.97
N LEU A 172 2.66 -11.54 15.03
CA LEU A 172 3.58 -11.58 13.89
C LEU A 172 5.04 -11.66 14.35
N TYR A 173 5.44 -10.83 15.31
CA TYR A 173 6.79 -10.81 15.86
C TYR A 173 7.17 -12.15 16.51
N GLU A 174 6.26 -12.77 17.22
CA GLU A 174 6.46 -14.07 17.88
C GLU A 174 6.66 -15.21 16.85
N VAL A 175 5.93 -15.19 15.72
CA VAL A 175 5.98 -16.29 14.73
C VAL A 175 7.04 -16.14 13.66
N CYS A 176 7.49 -14.92 13.35
CA CYS A 176 8.45 -14.68 12.27
C CYS A 176 9.92 -14.93 12.62
N GLY A 177 10.24 -15.02 13.91
CA GLY A 177 11.57 -15.42 14.37
C GLY A 177 12.69 -14.42 14.09
N LYS A 178 13.93 -14.93 13.93
CA LYS A 178 15.17 -14.12 13.89
C LYS A 178 15.37 -13.30 12.62
N ASP A 179 14.77 -13.71 11.52
CA ASP A 179 14.92 -13.06 10.20
C ASP A 179 13.97 -11.88 10.00
N PHE A 180 13.24 -11.52 11.06
CA PHE A 180 12.28 -10.44 11.08
C PHE A 180 12.66 -9.38 12.12
N ASN A 181 12.68 -8.13 11.71
CA ASN A 181 12.91 -6.98 12.58
C ASN A 181 11.72 -6.03 12.47
N MET A 182 11.20 -5.59 13.59
CA MET A 182 10.06 -4.65 13.64
C MET A 182 10.50 -3.35 14.30
N ILE A 183 10.32 -2.24 13.61
CA ILE A 183 10.67 -0.90 14.08
C ILE A 183 9.39 -0.09 14.12
N SER A 184 8.97 0.30 15.32
CA SER A 184 7.76 1.07 15.54
C SER A 184 8.09 2.54 15.68
N VAL A 185 7.46 3.37 14.85
CA VAL A 185 7.68 4.83 14.78
C VAL A 185 6.40 5.53 15.24
N SER A 186 6.48 6.25 16.36
CA SER A 186 5.37 7.08 16.85
C SER A 186 5.39 8.46 16.21
N ILE A 187 4.24 8.92 15.70
CA ILE A 187 4.06 10.24 15.08
C ILE A 187 3.10 11.11 15.89
#